data_3a35f7f66248a3e42311fda7a3c13cba
#
_entry.id   3a35f7f66248a3e42311fda7a3c13cba
#
_cell.length_a   1.000
_cell.length_b   1.000
_cell.length_c   1.000
_cell.angle_alpha   90.00
_cell.angle_beta   90.00
_cell.angle_gamma   90.00
#
_symmetry.space_group_name_H-M   'P 1'
#
loop_
_entity.id
_entity.type
_entity.pdbx_description
1 polymer ?
#
loop_
_entity_poly.entity_id
_entity_poly.type
_entity_poly.pdbx_seq_one_letter_code
_entity_poly.pdbx_strand_id
1 'polypeptide(L)'
;EEMIRAVEVTKAGFEDIIRVLPRAVGHRRGERVIEGAFRAVAREEGNGEGYETIAASGNHANTLHWIDNDGEVREGDLVLVDAGVEVDSLYTADITRTLPVNGRFTEVQARVYQAVLDACEAALARAGEPGCRFKDVHDAAMKVIAARLHEWGILPVTPEESLSPEGQQHRRWMPHGTSHHLGLDVHDC
;
A
#
# COMPACT_ATOMS: atom_id res chain seq x y z
N GLU A 1 -10.19 -16.21 12.83
CA GLU A 1 -9.80 -15.51 14.09
C GLU A 1 -8.33 -15.09 14.02
N GLU A 2 -7.40 -15.98 13.67
CA GLU A 2 -5.96 -15.72 13.65
C GLU A 2 -5.56 -14.60 12.68
N MET A 3 -6.12 -14.58 11.47
CA MET A 3 -5.91 -13.49 10.51
C MET A 3 -6.35 -12.12 11.08
N ILE A 4 -7.46 -12.10 11.83
CA ILE A 4 -7.93 -10.86 12.50
C ILE A 4 -6.89 -10.40 13.52
N ARG A 5 -6.33 -11.33 14.31
CA ARG A 5 -5.25 -11.01 15.25
C ARG A 5 -4.02 -10.44 14.56
N ALA A 6 -3.58 -11.06 13.46
CA ALA A 6 -2.45 -10.54 12.68
C ALA A 6 -2.70 -9.11 12.19
N VAL A 7 -3.91 -8.82 11.71
CA VAL A 7 -4.33 -7.47 11.30
C VAL A 7 -4.34 -6.48 12.48
N GLU A 8 -4.84 -6.88 13.65
CA GLU A 8 -4.88 -6.02 14.85
C GLU A 8 -3.48 -5.64 15.33
N VAL A 9 -2.56 -6.60 15.39
CA VAL A 9 -1.17 -6.34 15.76
C VAL A 9 -0.47 -5.47 14.72
N THR A 10 -0.69 -5.74 13.43
CA THR A 10 -0.16 -4.92 12.34
C THR A 10 -0.66 -3.48 12.44
N LYS A 11 -1.96 -3.29 12.75
CA LYS A 11 -2.52 -1.95 12.99
C LYS A 11 -1.81 -1.23 14.15
N ALA A 12 -1.52 -1.91 15.25
CA ALA A 12 -0.77 -1.31 16.36
C ALA A 12 0.63 -0.86 15.91
N GLY A 13 1.30 -1.65 15.06
CA GLY A 13 2.57 -1.26 14.43
C GLY A 13 2.45 0.02 13.58
N PHE A 14 1.38 0.17 12.80
CA PHE A 14 1.11 1.40 12.04
C PHE A 14 0.84 2.62 12.94
N GLU A 15 0.17 2.42 14.07
CA GLU A 15 -0.02 3.49 15.06
C GLU A 15 1.31 3.98 15.64
N ASP A 16 2.26 3.08 15.88
CA ASP A 16 3.61 3.44 16.30
C ASP A 16 4.42 4.15 15.20
N ILE A 17 4.29 3.72 13.94
CA ILE A 17 4.85 4.43 12.80
C ILE A 17 4.39 5.89 12.80
N ILE A 18 3.08 6.14 12.94
CA ILE A 18 2.53 7.50 12.97
C ILE A 18 3.14 8.32 14.12
N ARG A 19 3.33 7.72 15.29
CA ARG A 19 3.95 8.39 16.46
C ARG A 19 5.40 8.77 16.22
N VAL A 20 6.15 7.97 15.46
CA VAL A 20 7.59 8.22 15.23
C VAL A 20 7.88 9.07 13.99
N LEU A 21 6.90 9.33 13.12
CA LEU A 21 7.10 10.16 11.92
C LEU A 21 7.82 11.48 12.21
N PRO A 22 7.47 12.27 13.26
CA PRO A 22 8.20 13.50 13.56
C PRO A 22 9.68 13.28 13.89
N ARG A 23 10.04 12.12 14.47
CA ARG A 23 11.43 11.75 14.74
C ARG A 23 12.17 11.28 13.48
N ALA A 24 11.46 10.71 12.52
CA ALA A 24 12.02 10.26 11.26
C ALA A 24 12.41 11.43 10.36
N VAL A 25 11.68 12.56 10.45
CA VAL A 25 11.95 13.76 9.67
C VAL A 25 13.35 14.30 9.99
N GLY A 26 14.15 14.55 8.95
CA GLY A 26 15.51 15.04 9.06
C GLY A 26 16.54 14.04 9.59
N HIS A 27 16.13 12.83 9.94
CA HIS A 27 17.08 11.77 10.25
C HIS A 27 17.67 11.21 8.95
N ARG A 28 18.99 11.06 8.87
CA ARG A 28 19.69 10.59 7.65
C ARG A 28 19.23 9.23 7.12
N ARG A 29 18.55 8.44 7.94
CA ARG A 29 17.91 7.16 7.63
C ARG A 29 16.50 7.15 8.23
N GLY A 30 15.68 8.13 7.87
CA GLY A 30 14.32 8.28 8.40
C GLY A 30 13.44 7.09 8.12
N GLU A 31 13.60 6.46 6.96
CA GLU A 31 12.90 5.23 6.60
C GLU A 31 13.16 4.09 7.59
N ARG A 32 14.42 3.94 8.07
CA ARG A 32 14.77 2.94 9.11
C ARG A 32 14.22 3.28 10.49
N VAL A 33 13.92 4.54 10.76
CA VAL A 33 13.23 4.91 11.99
C VAL A 33 11.79 4.39 11.96
N ILE A 34 11.15 4.46 10.80
CA ILE A 34 9.80 3.94 10.57
C ILE A 34 9.78 2.41 10.64
N GLU A 35 10.67 1.76 9.89
CA GLU A 35 10.85 0.30 9.91
C GLU A 35 11.09 -0.21 11.34
N GLY A 36 12.02 0.42 12.07
CA GLY A 36 12.36 0.00 13.42
C GLY A 36 11.22 0.13 14.42
N ALA A 37 10.33 1.13 14.25
CA ALA A 37 9.14 1.27 15.08
C ALA A 37 8.14 0.12 14.83
N PHE A 38 7.90 -0.21 13.57
CA PHE A 38 7.06 -1.34 13.21
C PHE A 38 7.63 -2.67 13.73
N ARG A 39 8.92 -2.91 13.48
CA ARG A 39 9.63 -4.13 13.90
C ARG A 39 9.58 -4.35 15.42
N ALA A 40 9.64 -3.28 16.21
CA ALA A 40 9.54 -3.38 17.66
C ALA A 40 8.18 -3.98 18.07
N VAL A 41 7.08 -3.42 17.57
CA VAL A 41 5.72 -3.93 17.85
C VAL A 41 5.54 -5.35 17.30
N ALA A 42 6.00 -5.60 16.07
CA ALA A 42 5.90 -6.92 15.46
C ALA A 42 6.60 -7.99 16.31
N ARG A 43 7.72 -7.65 16.95
CA ARG A 43 8.48 -8.58 17.78
C ARG A 43 7.93 -8.69 19.21
N GLU A 44 7.30 -7.66 19.74
CA GLU A 44 6.69 -7.66 21.07
C GLU A 44 5.38 -8.44 21.09
N GLU A 45 4.56 -8.30 20.03
CA GLU A 45 3.18 -8.80 19.98
C GLU A 45 2.99 -10.01 19.03
N GLY A 46 4.03 -10.41 18.32
CA GLY A 46 4.03 -11.55 17.39
C GLY A 46 5.39 -12.20 17.24
N ASN A 47 5.54 -13.06 16.24
CA ASN A 47 6.82 -13.69 15.91
C ASN A 47 7.82 -12.70 15.30
N GLY A 48 7.32 -11.66 14.66
CA GLY A 48 8.06 -10.64 13.96
C GLY A 48 7.34 -10.17 12.70
N GLU A 49 8.11 -9.56 11.80
CA GLU A 49 7.63 -9.18 10.48
C GLU A 49 7.41 -10.44 9.64
N GLY A 50 6.27 -10.55 8.96
CA GLY A 50 5.96 -11.67 8.07
C GLY A 50 6.69 -11.59 6.73
N TYR A 51 7.18 -10.41 6.38
CA TYR A 51 8.01 -10.11 5.22
C TYR A 51 8.83 -8.84 5.49
N GLU A 52 9.81 -8.54 4.63
CA GLU A 52 10.63 -7.35 4.78
C GLU A 52 9.79 -6.09 4.64
N THR A 53 9.72 -5.30 5.71
CA THR A 53 8.97 -4.04 5.74
C THR A 53 9.48 -3.08 4.66
N ILE A 54 8.56 -2.51 3.91
CA ILE A 54 8.83 -1.40 2.98
C ILE A 54 8.48 -0.10 3.70
N ALA A 55 9.44 0.81 3.79
CA ALA A 55 9.24 2.18 4.29
C ALA A 55 9.83 3.17 3.29
N ALA A 56 9.06 3.49 2.26
CA ALA A 56 9.51 4.22 1.09
C ALA A 56 9.04 5.67 1.11
N SER A 57 9.96 6.63 1.30
CA SER A 57 9.68 8.06 1.32
C SER A 57 9.99 8.74 -0.02
N GLY A 58 9.13 9.63 -0.45
CA GLY A 58 9.32 10.40 -1.68
C GLY A 58 9.52 9.49 -2.90
N ASN A 59 10.61 9.67 -3.62
CA ASN A 59 10.87 8.91 -4.86
C ASN A 59 11.11 7.41 -4.65
N HIS A 60 11.49 6.97 -3.46
CA HIS A 60 11.65 5.55 -3.17
C HIS A 60 10.31 4.78 -3.30
N ALA A 61 9.18 5.45 -3.06
CA ALA A 61 7.85 4.88 -3.24
C ALA A 61 7.51 4.49 -4.70
N ASN A 62 8.34 4.86 -5.68
CA ASN A 62 8.21 4.40 -7.06
C ASN A 62 8.89 3.03 -7.30
N THR A 63 9.59 2.49 -6.31
CA THR A 63 10.14 1.14 -6.33
C THR A 63 9.21 0.24 -5.54
N LEU A 64 8.58 -0.73 -6.23
CA LEU A 64 7.52 -1.56 -5.64
C LEU A 64 7.94 -2.26 -4.35
N HIS A 65 9.14 -2.83 -4.33
CA HIS A 65 9.72 -3.51 -3.16
C HIS A 65 11.00 -2.79 -2.70
N TRP A 66 10.81 -1.56 -2.17
CA TRP A 66 11.88 -0.80 -1.55
C TRP A 66 12.12 -1.28 -0.12
N ILE A 67 13.05 -2.21 0.05
CA ILE A 67 13.38 -2.85 1.35
C ILE A 67 14.68 -2.34 1.97
N ASP A 68 15.46 -1.54 1.26
CA ASP A 68 16.72 -0.97 1.78
C ASP A 68 16.47 0.04 2.91
N ASN A 69 15.35 0.75 2.85
CA ASN A 69 14.86 1.69 3.87
C ASN A 69 15.96 2.64 4.37
N ASP A 70 16.84 3.12 3.49
CA ASP A 70 18.00 3.90 3.88
C ASP A 70 17.88 5.39 3.60
N GLY A 71 16.73 5.85 3.12
CA GLY A 71 16.46 7.21 2.74
C GLY A 71 16.06 8.12 3.89
N GLU A 72 16.16 9.42 3.61
CA GLU A 72 15.63 10.49 4.47
C GLU A 72 14.11 10.60 4.30
N VAL A 73 13.44 10.98 5.39
CA VAL A 73 12.02 11.36 5.39
C VAL A 73 11.94 12.88 5.49
N ARG A 74 11.26 13.54 4.55
CA ARG A 74 11.18 14.99 4.44
C ARG A 74 9.76 15.51 4.57
N GLU A 75 9.58 16.64 5.21
CA GLU A 75 8.30 17.34 5.23
C GLU A 75 7.81 17.64 3.80
N GLY A 76 6.51 17.43 3.58
CA GLY A 76 5.87 17.61 2.28
C GLY A 76 5.89 16.39 1.37
N ASP A 77 6.73 15.39 1.67
CA ASP A 77 6.72 14.11 0.98
C ASP A 77 5.56 13.21 1.47
N LEU A 78 5.28 12.19 0.69
CA LEU A 78 4.53 11.03 1.13
C LEU A 78 5.51 9.94 1.57
N VAL A 79 5.10 9.13 2.52
CA VAL A 79 5.77 7.88 2.86
C VAL A 79 4.78 6.73 2.67
N LEU A 80 5.14 5.78 1.84
CA LEU A 80 4.44 4.51 1.67
C LEU A 80 5.06 3.51 2.64
N VAL A 81 4.23 2.89 3.45
CA VAL A 81 4.64 1.78 4.32
C VAL A 81 3.82 0.56 3.95
N ASP A 82 4.52 -0.54 3.75
CA ASP A 82 3.95 -1.85 3.48
C ASP A 82 4.57 -2.83 4.49
N ALA A 83 3.73 -3.35 5.38
CA ALA A 83 4.20 -4.12 6.50
C ALA A 83 3.10 -5.05 7.06
N GLY A 84 3.50 -6.20 7.56
CA GLY A 84 2.61 -7.17 8.16
C GLY A 84 3.30 -7.96 9.27
N VAL A 85 2.54 -8.29 10.31
CA VAL A 85 3.02 -9.10 11.44
C VAL A 85 2.62 -10.55 11.23
N GLU A 86 3.57 -11.44 11.43
CA GLU A 86 3.32 -12.87 11.65
C GLU A 86 3.01 -13.10 13.13
N VAL A 87 1.88 -13.72 13.42
CA VAL A 87 1.47 -14.09 14.79
C VAL A 87 1.87 -15.53 15.13
N ASP A 88 1.71 -15.92 16.41
CA ASP A 88 2.12 -17.24 16.93
C ASP A 88 1.57 -18.44 16.12
N SER A 89 0.41 -18.27 15.52
CA SER A 89 -0.22 -19.28 14.67
C SER A 89 0.34 -19.32 13.23
N LEU A 90 1.39 -18.52 12.94
CA LEU A 90 2.05 -18.36 11.65
C LEU A 90 1.21 -17.63 10.58
N TYR A 91 0.04 -17.14 10.93
CA TYR A 91 -0.73 -16.29 10.02
C TYR A 91 -0.10 -14.91 9.93
N THR A 92 -0.01 -14.40 8.70
CA THR A 92 0.61 -13.11 8.38
C THR A 92 -0.42 -12.15 7.82
N ALA A 93 -0.47 -10.91 8.34
CA ALA A 93 -1.19 -9.81 7.71
C ALA A 93 -0.30 -9.10 6.68
N ASP A 94 -0.94 -8.35 5.79
CA ASP A 94 -0.29 -7.55 4.76
C ASP A 94 -1.08 -6.24 4.56
N ILE A 95 -0.49 -5.13 4.98
CA ILE A 95 -1.17 -3.83 4.98
C ILE A 95 -0.24 -2.77 4.39
N THR A 96 -0.68 -2.14 3.30
CA THR A 96 -0.03 -0.94 2.76
C THR A 96 -0.80 0.32 3.13
N ARG A 97 -0.10 1.36 3.58
CA ARG A 97 -0.66 2.71 3.78
C ARG A 97 0.31 3.77 3.30
N THR A 98 -0.24 4.78 2.63
CA THR A 98 0.52 5.98 2.23
C THR A 98 0.12 7.15 3.12
N LEU A 99 1.10 7.74 3.78
CA LEU A 99 0.90 8.79 4.79
C LEU A 99 1.58 10.10 4.34
N PRO A 100 0.94 11.26 4.52
CA PRO A 100 1.64 12.53 4.37
C PRO A 100 2.54 12.75 5.58
N VAL A 101 3.83 12.95 5.33
CA VAL A 101 4.86 13.04 6.40
C VAL A 101 4.55 14.12 7.44
N ASN A 102 3.99 15.25 7.01
CA ASN A 102 3.59 16.35 7.91
C ASN A 102 2.13 16.28 8.38
N GLY A 103 1.44 15.13 8.19
CA GLY A 103 0.07 14.90 8.60
C GLY A 103 -1.00 15.57 7.71
N ARG A 104 -0.61 16.19 6.59
CA ARG A 104 -1.54 16.88 5.67
C ARG A 104 -1.17 16.60 4.22
N PHE A 105 -2.14 16.17 3.44
CA PHE A 105 -1.99 16.08 1.99
C PHE A 105 -2.03 17.47 1.35
N THR A 106 -1.20 17.69 0.35
CA THR A 106 -1.42 18.76 -0.62
C THR A 106 -2.65 18.44 -1.48
N GLU A 107 -3.18 19.41 -2.20
CA GLU A 107 -4.34 19.21 -3.09
C GLU A 107 -4.07 18.09 -4.12
N VAL A 108 -2.90 18.09 -4.74
CA VAL A 108 -2.50 17.06 -5.71
C VAL A 108 -2.38 15.69 -5.06
N GLN A 109 -1.73 15.60 -3.91
CA GLN A 109 -1.60 14.35 -3.15
C GLN A 109 -2.97 13.79 -2.75
N ALA A 110 -3.86 14.64 -2.21
CA ALA A 110 -5.22 14.25 -1.83
C ALA A 110 -6.02 13.73 -3.03
N ARG A 111 -5.90 14.40 -4.18
CA ARG A 111 -6.57 14.00 -5.43
C ARG A 111 -6.12 12.61 -5.90
N VAL A 112 -4.82 12.34 -5.89
CA VAL A 112 -4.29 11.02 -6.29
C VAL A 112 -4.65 9.96 -5.26
N TYR A 113 -4.50 10.27 -3.96
CA TYR A 113 -4.86 9.38 -2.87
C TYR A 113 -6.34 8.95 -2.95
N GLN A 114 -7.24 9.91 -3.18
CA GLN A 114 -8.67 9.62 -3.29
C GLN A 114 -8.98 8.69 -4.48
N ALA A 115 -8.31 8.87 -5.61
CA ALA A 115 -8.49 7.97 -6.76
C ALA A 115 -8.05 6.53 -6.46
N VAL A 116 -6.97 6.37 -5.70
CA VAL A 116 -6.50 5.04 -5.27
C VAL A 116 -7.46 4.43 -4.24
N LEU A 117 -7.96 5.24 -3.30
CA LEU A 117 -8.97 4.80 -2.34
C LEU A 117 -10.26 4.35 -3.04
N ASP A 118 -10.79 5.17 -3.96
CA ASP A 118 -11.98 4.82 -4.77
C ASP A 118 -11.77 3.49 -5.53
N ALA A 119 -10.56 3.27 -6.06
CA ALA A 119 -10.21 2.03 -6.75
C ALA A 119 -10.18 0.83 -5.80
N CYS A 120 -9.62 1.01 -4.60
CA CYS A 120 -9.59 -0.02 -3.56
C CYS A 120 -11.02 -0.39 -3.11
N GLU A 121 -11.88 0.60 -2.86
CA GLU A 121 -13.27 0.39 -2.48
C GLU A 121 -14.06 -0.34 -3.58
N ALA A 122 -13.85 0.02 -4.84
CA ALA A 122 -14.47 -0.67 -5.97
C ALA A 122 -14.01 -2.13 -6.07
N ALA A 123 -12.74 -2.41 -5.83
CA ALA A 123 -12.18 -3.76 -5.79
C ALA A 123 -12.77 -4.58 -4.64
N LEU A 124 -12.85 -4.00 -3.44
CA LEU A 124 -13.45 -4.65 -2.25
C LEU A 124 -14.94 -4.95 -2.46
N ALA A 125 -15.70 -4.00 -3.01
CA ALA A 125 -17.10 -4.22 -3.33
C ALA A 125 -17.26 -5.38 -4.32
N ARG A 126 -16.43 -5.42 -5.36
CA ARG A 126 -16.45 -6.51 -6.35
C ARG A 126 -16.09 -7.87 -5.75
N ALA A 127 -15.11 -7.90 -4.85
CA ALA A 127 -14.69 -9.13 -4.17
C ALA A 127 -15.81 -9.76 -3.34
N GLY A 128 -16.72 -8.94 -2.80
CA GLY A 128 -17.89 -9.41 -2.03
C GLY A 128 -19.05 -9.94 -2.87
N GLU A 129 -19.01 -9.83 -4.19
CA GLU A 129 -20.10 -10.25 -5.05
C GLU A 129 -20.05 -11.77 -5.33
N PRO A 130 -21.22 -12.47 -5.33
CA PRO A 130 -21.28 -13.87 -5.71
C PRO A 130 -20.74 -14.12 -7.11
N GLY A 131 -19.90 -15.15 -7.25
CA GLY A 131 -19.30 -15.53 -8.55
C GLY A 131 -18.16 -14.62 -9.01
N CYS A 132 -17.67 -13.73 -8.14
CA CYS A 132 -16.49 -12.95 -8.42
C CYS A 132 -15.28 -13.85 -8.65
N ARG A 133 -14.54 -13.60 -9.72
CA ARG A 133 -13.26 -14.25 -10.01
C ARG A 133 -12.12 -13.32 -9.55
N PHE A 134 -10.99 -13.90 -9.23
CA PHE A 134 -9.80 -13.14 -8.78
C PHE A 134 -9.46 -11.96 -9.71
N LYS A 135 -9.45 -12.19 -11.02
CA LYS A 135 -9.20 -11.15 -12.03
C LYS A 135 -10.21 -10.00 -11.99
N ASP A 136 -11.46 -10.27 -11.63
CA ASP A 136 -12.52 -9.25 -11.64
C ASP A 136 -12.28 -8.16 -10.59
N VAL A 137 -11.57 -8.48 -9.51
CA VAL A 137 -11.15 -7.55 -8.46
C VAL A 137 -10.17 -6.51 -9.02
N HIS A 138 -9.13 -6.98 -9.71
CA HIS A 138 -8.17 -6.11 -10.39
C HIS A 138 -8.85 -5.26 -11.47
N ASP A 139 -9.69 -5.85 -12.30
CA ASP A 139 -10.39 -5.14 -13.37
C ASP A 139 -11.30 -4.01 -12.81
N ALA A 140 -11.92 -4.21 -11.65
CA ALA A 140 -12.73 -3.18 -10.99
C ALA A 140 -11.87 -1.98 -10.56
N ALA A 141 -10.70 -2.22 -9.96
CA ALA A 141 -9.76 -1.16 -9.60
C ALA A 141 -9.26 -0.40 -10.84
N MET A 142 -8.87 -1.12 -11.89
CA MET A 142 -8.33 -0.51 -13.12
C MET A 142 -9.34 0.35 -13.85
N LYS A 143 -10.63 0.04 -13.79
CA LYS A 143 -11.70 0.90 -14.34
C LYS A 143 -11.71 2.28 -13.69
N VAL A 144 -11.59 2.33 -12.36
CA VAL A 144 -11.53 3.60 -11.63
C VAL A 144 -10.25 4.36 -11.98
N ILE A 145 -9.09 3.71 -11.96
CA ILE A 145 -7.81 4.34 -12.29
C ILE A 145 -7.83 4.90 -13.72
N ALA A 146 -8.25 4.14 -14.72
CA ALA A 146 -8.30 4.60 -16.11
C ALA A 146 -9.24 5.80 -16.26
N ALA A 147 -10.42 5.78 -15.61
CA ALA A 147 -11.36 6.89 -15.63
C ALA A 147 -10.75 8.18 -15.03
N ARG A 148 -10.10 8.08 -13.87
CA ARG A 148 -9.44 9.22 -13.21
C ARG A 148 -8.28 9.77 -14.04
N LEU A 149 -7.44 8.91 -14.60
CA LEU A 149 -6.33 9.33 -15.47
C LEU A 149 -6.83 10.05 -16.74
N HIS A 150 -7.95 9.60 -17.30
CA HIS A 150 -8.58 10.24 -18.45
C HIS A 150 -9.17 11.61 -18.08
N GLU A 151 -9.95 11.68 -16.99
CA GLU A 151 -10.52 12.91 -16.44
C GLU A 151 -9.43 13.99 -16.20
N TRP A 152 -8.25 13.57 -15.75
CA TRP A 152 -7.13 14.49 -15.53
C TRP A 152 -6.35 14.87 -16.78
N GLY A 153 -6.72 14.33 -17.94
CA GLY A 153 -6.02 14.56 -19.21
C GLY A 153 -4.64 13.91 -19.30
N ILE A 154 -4.37 12.93 -18.44
CA ILE A 154 -3.08 12.19 -18.40
C ILE A 154 -3.13 10.98 -19.32
N LEU A 155 -4.28 10.31 -19.43
CA LEU A 155 -4.49 9.19 -20.32
C LEU A 155 -4.82 9.71 -21.73
N PRO A 156 -4.02 9.37 -22.77
CA PRO A 156 -4.19 9.94 -24.11
C PRO A 156 -5.34 9.30 -24.91
N VAL A 157 -5.97 8.27 -24.39
CA VAL A 157 -7.05 7.48 -25.01
C VAL A 157 -8.25 7.39 -24.07
N THR A 158 -9.38 6.86 -24.55
CA THR A 158 -10.53 6.62 -23.67
C THR A 158 -10.24 5.52 -22.64
N PRO A 159 -10.94 5.49 -21.50
CA PRO A 159 -10.80 4.40 -20.53
C PRO A 159 -11.05 3.03 -21.15
N GLU A 160 -12.06 2.89 -22.00
CA GLU A 160 -12.42 1.64 -22.68
C GLU A 160 -11.28 1.16 -23.60
N GLU A 161 -10.71 2.05 -24.37
CA GLU A 161 -9.56 1.74 -25.23
C GLU A 161 -8.35 1.35 -24.38
N SER A 162 -8.07 2.10 -23.32
CA SER A 162 -6.95 1.79 -22.43
C SER A 162 -7.08 0.44 -21.74
N LEU A 163 -8.31 0.03 -21.40
CA LEU A 163 -8.58 -1.25 -20.73
C LEU A 163 -8.69 -2.44 -21.70
N SER A 164 -8.69 -2.19 -23.02
CA SER A 164 -8.69 -3.26 -24.01
C SER A 164 -7.39 -4.06 -23.99
N PRO A 165 -7.39 -5.32 -24.47
CA PRO A 165 -6.16 -6.12 -24.53
C PRO A 165 -5.04 -5.47 -25.34
N GLU A 166 -5.37 -4.71 -26.36
CA GLU A 166 -4.43 -4.04 -27.25
C GLU A 166 -3.99 -2.66 -26.72
N GLY A 167 -4.77 -2.04 -25.86
CA GLY A 167 -4.54 -0.69 -25.33
C GLY A 167 -3.49 -0.67 -24.23
N GLN A 168 -3.92 -0.95 -23.03
CA GLN A 168 -3.10 -1.08 -21.80
C GLN A 168 -2.33 0.19 -21.39
N GLN A 169 -2.71 1.39 -21.87
CA GLN A 169 -1.98 2.63 -21.58
C GLN A 169 -2.02 3.01 -20.08
N HIS A 170 -3.08 2.65 -19.33
CA HIS A 170 -3.16 2.85 -17.88
C HIS A 170 -2.03 2.16 -17.12
N ARG A 171 -1.46 1.08 -17.66
CA ARG A 171 -0.35 0.34 -17.03
C ARG A 171 0.94 1.14 -16.90
N ARG A 172 1.07 2.26 -17.60
CA ARG A 172 2.16 3.20 -17.36
C ARG A 172 2.10 3.79 -15.93
N TRP A 173 0.91 3.88 -15.35
CA TRP A 173 0.64 4.49 -14.05
C TRP A 173 0.34 3.46 -12.97
N MET A 174 -0.12 2.28 -13.37
CA MET A 174 -0.38 1.14 -12.52
C MET A 174 0.14 -0.14 -13.19
N PRO A 175 1.46 -0.43 -13.06
CA PRO A 175 2.12 -1.48 -13.85
C PRO A 175 1.89 -2.91 -13.33
N HIS A 176 1.49 -3.07 -12.06
CA HIS A 176 1.37 -4.38 -11.41
C HIS A 176 -0.09 -4.80 -11.17
N GLY A 177 -0.30 -6.07 -10.83
CA GLY A 177 -1.60 -6.58 -10.39
C GLY A 177 -1.98 -6.11 -8.99
N THR A 178 -3.25 -6.28 -8.63
CA THR A 178 -3.78 -6.00 -7.30
C THR A 178 -4.27 -7.29 -6.66
N SER A 179 -4.20 -7.35 -5.34
CA SER A 179 -4.65 -8.44 -4.48
C SER A 179 -3.88 -9.76 -4.62
N HIS A 180 -3.89 -10.52 -3.58
CA HIS A 180 -3.43 -11.90 -3.48
C HIS A 180 -4.08 -12.56 -2.27
N HIS A 181 -3.98 -13.87 -2.16
CA HIS A 181 -4.42 -14.57 -0.97
C HIS A 181 -3.44 -14.34 0.18
N LEU A 182 -3.98 -14.36 1.39
CA LEU A 182 -3.23 -14.30 2.65
C LEU A 182 -3.50 -15.57 3.46
N GLY A 183 -2.50 -16.05 4.17
CA GLY A 183 -2.64 -17.22 5.03
C GLY A 183 -1.42 -17.41 5.92
N LEU A 184 -0.84 -18.60 5.89
CA LEU A 184 0.42 -18.92 6.55
C LEU A 184 1.59 -18.24 5.83
N ASP A 185 1.49 -18.10 4.51
CA ASP A 185 2.38 -17.26 3.73
C ASP A 185 1.69 -15.94 3.40
N VAL A 186 2.47 -14.86 3.25
CA VAL A 186 1.94 -13.55 2.85
C VAL A 186 1.36 -13.59 1.44
N HIS A 187 1.98 -14.33 0.54
CA HIS A 187 1.45 -14.68 -0.77
C HIS A 187 1.03 -16.15 -0.75
N ASP A 188 -0.10 -16.43 -0.10
CA ASP A 188 -0.61 -17.78 -0.01
C ASP A 188 -1.27 -18.21 -1.33
N CYS A 189 -1.15 -19.48 -1.70
CA CYS A 189 -1.43 -20.08 -3.02
C CYS A 189 -2.52 -19.47 -3.89
#